data_c973bf6b22e47f69ea0eebc76f78662a
#
_entry.id   c973bf6b22e47f69ea0eebc76f78662a
#
_cell.length_a   1.000
_cell.length_b   1.000
_cell.length_c   1.000
_cell.angle_alpha   90.00
_cell.angle_beta   90.00
_cell.angle_gamma   90.00
#
_symmetry.space_group_name_H-M   'P 1'
#
loop_
_entity.id
_entity.type
_entity.pdbx_description
1 polymer ?
#
loop_
_entity_poly.entity_id
_entity_poly.type
_entity_poly.pdbx_seq_one_letter_code
_entity_poly.pdbx_strand_id
1 'polypeptide(L)'
;MFSLFSYYLASPFNLLAAFWQPEDMPKFFSVLYLLKIPACALTCLTLLRGRFLAPAAANLRGARRATVAAPWWQHGLLVALASTYALSGYVLGYASNIMWLDGVIMLPLAALGAYRLVQRRSCAGLFASCTAAVLFNWYTGYMVCLFSVLYFFCELARAEQLRGRRLGTCVRFAATMLLAVGASLVVLLPTALSLLGGKGGGLVGLSSLVESLGLSHNPLAVPNLFCIGTLPGVNPHGNTPAIVISAFALVGLSVFFANGAVSKRAKLASGILFAVMASSLIF
;
A
#
# COMPACT_ATOMS: atom_id res chain seq x y z
N MET A 1 -17.15 -21.03 -5.43
CA MET A 1 -17.74 -20.18 -4.38
C MET A 1 -16.69 -19.61 -3.42
N PHE A 2 -15.69 -20.36 -2.99
CA PHE A 2 -14.70 -19.88 -2.01
C PHE A 2 -13.83 -18.72 -2.52
N SER A 3 -13.45 -18.73 -3.80
CA SER A 3 -12.70 -17.64 -4.43
C SER A 3 -13.47 -16.31 -4.44
N LEU A 4 -14.80 -16.35 -4.59
CA LEU A 4 -15.64 -15.17 -4.50
C LEU A 4 -15.74 -14.66 -3.05
N PHE A 5 -15.86 -15.57 -2.09
CA PHE A 5 -15.84 -15.19 -0.67
C PHE A 5 -14.55 -14.48 -0.29
N SER A 6 -13.39 -15.06 -0.62
CA SER A 6 -12.08 -14.49 -0.29
C SER A 6 -11.75 -13.19 -1.02
N TYR A 7 -12.44 -12.91 -2.13
CA TYR A 7 -12.27 -11.68 -2.89
C TYR A 7 -13.23 -10.56 -2.45
N TYR A 8 -14.51 -10.89 -2.16
CA TYR A 8 -15.53 -9.89 -1.91
C TYR A 8 -15.92 -9.76 -0.45
N LEU A 9 -15.93 -10.84 0.33
CA LEU A 9 -16.60 -10.90 1.62
C LEU A 9 -15.68 -11.05 2.84
N ALA A 10 -14.41 -11.36 2.65
CA ALA A 10 -13.49 -11.65 3.75
C ALA A 10 -13.08 -10.41 4.58
N SER A 11 -13.46 -9.21 4.16
CA SER A 11 -13.20 -7.98 4.91
C SER A 11 -13.99 -7.94 6.23
N PRO A 12 -13.36 -7.56 7.36
CA PRO A 12 -14.05 -7.44 8.64
C PRO A 12 -15.16 -6.38 8.62
N PHE A 13 -15.07 -5.37 7.74
CA PHE A 13 -16.13 -4.38 7.57
C PHE A 13 -17.41 -4.99 7.03
N ASN A 14 -17.33 -6.10 6.29
CA ASN A 14 -18.51 -6.79 5.76
C ASN A 14 -19.32 -7.51 6.83
N LEU A 15 -18.75 -7.76 8.03
CA LEU A 15 -19.51 -8.29 9.17
C LEU A 15 -20.65 -7.35 9.59
N LEU A 16 -20.53 -6.07 9.30
CA LEU A 16 -21.59 -5.10 9.54
C LEU A 16 -22.85 -5.40 8.70
N ALA A 17 -22.74 -6.15 7.60
CA ALA A 17 -23.90 -6.57 6.80
C ALA A 17 -24.90 -7.42 7.60
N ALA A 18 -24.45 -8.10 8.67
CA ALA A 18 -25.33 -8.87 9.54
C ALA A 18 -26.42 -8.03 10.25
N PHE A 19 -26.25 -6.72 10.30
CA PHE A 19 -27.20 -5.77 10.91
C PHE A 19 -28.11 -5.08 9.88
N TRP A 20 -27.98 -5.45 8.57
CA TRP A 20 -28.68 -4.79 7.48
C TRP A 20 -29.65 -5.76 6.78
N GLN A 21 -30.79 -5.23 6.34
CA GLN A 21 -31.73 -6.01 5.54
C GLN A 21 -31.27 -6.06 4.06
N PRO A 22 -31.60 -7.13 3.32
CA PRO A 22 -31.20 -7.27 1.91
C PRO A 22 -31.63 -6.10 1.02
N GLU A 23 -32.78 -5.50 1.34
CA GLU A 23 -33.37 -4.37 0.61
C GLU A 23 -32.53 -3.08 0.75
N ASP A 24 -31.81 -2.93 1.86
CA ASP A 24 -30.99 -1.75 2.17
C ASP A 24 -29.51 -1.93 1.79
N MET A 25 -29.15 -2.98 1.08
CA MET A 25 -27.75 -3.22 0.65
C MET A 25 -27.09 -2.03 -0.07
N PRO A 26 -27.75 -1.27 -0.96
CA PRO A 26 -27.13 -0.10 -1.58
C PRO A 26 -26.72 0.98 -0.56
N LYS A 27 -27.53 1.18 0.48
CA LYS A 27 -27.21 2.11 1.58
C LYS A 27 -26.04 1.58 2.42
N PHE A 28 -26.00 0.26 2.66
CA PHE A 28 -24.92 -0.41 3.36
C PHE A 28 -23.57 -0.17 2.65
N PHE A 29 -23.50 -0.34 1.33
CA PHE A 29 -22.28 -0.04 0.56
C PHE A 29 -21.84 1.42 0.70
N SER A 30 -22.77 2.36 0.72
CA SER A 30 -22.45 3.77 0.96
C SER A 30 -21.85 4.00 2.35
N VAL A 31 -22.39 3.36 3.37
CA VAL A 31 -21.87 3.42 4.74
C VAL A 31 -20.48 2.79 4.84
N LEU A 32 -20.28 1.63 4.20
CA LEU A 32 -18.96 0.98 4.14
C LEU A 32 -17.91 1.90 3.52
N TYR A 33 -18.26 2.56 2.42
CA TYR A 33 -17.36 3.50 1.76
C TYR A 33 -17.00 4.67 2.68
N LEU A 34 -17.98 5.26 3.34
CA LEU A 34 -17.79 6.34 4.32
C LEU A 34 -16.93 5.91 5.52
N LEU A 35 -16.97 4.64 5.93
CA LEU A 35 -16.13 4.11 7.00
C LEU A 35 -14.70 3.82 6.55
N LYS A 36 -14.51 3.34 5.31
CA LYS A 36 -13.20 2.97 4.79
C LYS A 36 -12.31 4.19 4.47
N ILE A 37 -12.89 5.31 4.05
CA ILE A 37 -12.13 6.56 3.81
C ILE A 37 -11.39 7.04 5.07
N PRO A 38 -12.04 7.26 6.22
CA PRO A 38 -11.34 7.63 7.45
C PRO A 38 -10.33 6.56 7.90
N ALA A 39 -10.63 5.27 7.69
CA ALA A 39 -9.70 4.19 7.99
C ALA A 39 -8.40 4.31 7.16
N CYS A 40 -8.48 4.65 5.87
CA CYS A 40 -7.30 4.96 5.04
C CYS A 40 -6.51 6.15 5.61
N ALA A 41 -7.20 7.22 6.02
CA ALA A 41 -6.53 8.38 6.61
C ALA A 41 -5.84 8.03 7.94
N LEU A 42 -6.49 7.28 8.81
CA LEU A 42 -5.96 6.87 10.11
C LEU A 42 -4.73 5.97 9.98
N THR A 43 -4.75 5.01 9.08
CA THR A 43 -3.60 4.11 8.85
C THR A 43 -2.42 4.87 8.24
N CYS A 44 -2.66 5.77 7.30
CA CYS A 44 -1.64 6.66 6.75
C CYS A 44 -1.07 7.59 7.85
N LEU A 45 -1.93 8.18 8.67
CA LEU A 45 -1.50 9.02 9.79
C LEU A 45 -0.64 8.25 10.79
N THR A 46 -0.95 6.96 11.07
CA THR A 46 -0.13 6.11 11.95
C THR A 46 1.26 5.86 11.35
N LEU A 47 1.35 5.63 10.04
CA LEU A 47 2.63 5.53 9.33
C LEU A 47 3.43 6.83 9.48
N LEU A 48 2.82 7.97 9.14
CA LEU A 48 3.47 9.27 9.16
C LEU A 48 3.95 9.64 10.56
N ARG A 49 3.12 9.49 11.58
CA ARG A 49 3.50 9.71 12.98
C ARG A 49 4.61 8.76 13.43
N GLY A 50 4.50 7.47 13.11
CA GLY A 50 5.48 6.47 13.46
C GLY A 50 6.86 6.71 12.83
N ARG A 51 6.87 7.32 11.64
CA ARG A 51 8.09 7.61 10.89
C ARG A 51 8.72 8.96 11.25
N PHE A 52 7.91 10.00 11.38
CA PHE A 52 8.41 11.39 11.50
C PHE A 52 8.39 11.93 12.93
N LEU A 53 7.45 11.52 13.78
CA LEU A 53 7.38 11.99 15.16
C LEU A 53 8.05 11.04 16.17
N ALA A 54 7.96 9.73 15.97
CA ALA A 54 8.52 8.74 16.90
C ALA A 54 10.07 8.66 16.93
N PRO A 55 10.85 8.97 15.85
CA PRO A 55 12.30 8.95 15.90
C PRO A 55 12.89 9.98 16.87
N ALA A 56 12.28 11.16 16.99
CA ALA A 56 12.74 12.21 17.90
C ALA A 56 12.73 11.77 19.38
N ALA A 57 11.77 10.93 19.77
CA ALA A 57 11.67 10.39 21.13
C ALA A 57 12.64 9.25 21.40
N ALA A 58 13.11 8.50 20.39
CA ALA A 58 13.97 7.33 20.56
C ALA A 58 15.45 7.69 20.71
N ASN A 59 15.89 8.83 20.17
CA ASN A 59 17.28 9.27 20.24
C ASN A 59 17.65 9.93 21.59
N LEU A 60 16.67 10.11 22.46
CA LEU A 60 16.83 10.73 23.79
C LEU A 60 16.98 9.69 24.92
N ARG A 61 17.54 8.50 24.64
CA ARG A 61 17.94 7.55 25.69
C ARG A 61 19.13 8.11 26.48
N GLY A 62 18.85 8.88 27.51
CA GLY A 62 19.83 9.49 28.39
C GLY A 62 19.55 10.93 28.80
N ALA A 63 18.88 11.72 28.00
CA ALA A 63 18.33 12.99 28.43
C ALA A 63 16.95 12.76 29.06
N ARG A 64 16.68 13.37 30.23
CA ARG A 64 15.33 13.42 30.81
C ARG A 64 14.32 13.60 29.68
N ARG A 65 13.26 12.79 29.64
CA ARG A 65 12.11 12.90 28.73
C ARG A 65 11.56 14.31 28.71
N ALA A 66 12.30 15.26 28.16
CA ALA A 66 11.73 16.46 27.62
C ALA A 66 10.99 16.00 26.36
N THR A 67 9.71 15.74 26.50
CA THR A 67 8.79 15.67 25.39
C THR A 67 8.82 17.05 24.74
N VAL A 68 9.78 17.27 23.82
CA VAL A 68 9.66 18.36 22.88
C VAL A 68 8.43 18.01 22.05
N ALA A 69 7.30 18.52 22.50
CA ALA A 69 6.04 18.35 21.80
C ALA A 69 6.26 18.87 20.37
N ALA A 70 6.05 18.01 19.40
CA ALA A 70 6.13 18.44 18.01
C ALA A 70 5.20 19.65 17.83
N PRO A 71 5.63 20.72 17.15
CA PRO A 71 4.83 21.91 17.00
C PRO A 71 3.52 21.57 16.27
N TRP A 72 2.44 22.27 16.62
CA TRP A 72 1.08 22.00 16.13
C TRP A 72 0.98 21.94 14.60
N TRP A 73 1.76 22.75 13.89
CA TRP A 73 1.79 22.77 12.43
C TRP A 73 2.31 21.44 11.82
N GLN A 74 3.24 20.74 12.50
CA GLN A 74 3.68 19.42 12.05
C GLN A 74 2.54 18.40 12.13
N HIS A 75 1.76 18.44 13.20
CA HIS A 75 0.57 17.59 13.32
C HIS A 75 -0.45 17.91 12.22
N GLY A 76 -0.69 19.20 11.95
CA GLY A 76 -1.56 19.66 10.87
C GLY A 76 -1.09 19.16 9.50
N LEU A 77 0.22 19.25 9.21
CA LEU A 77 0.80 18.76 7.97
C LEU A 77 0.63 17.23 7.81
N LEU A 78 0.86 16.47 8.88
CA LEU A 78 0.68 15.01 8.82
C LEU A 78 -0.79 14.62 8.60
N VAL A 79 -1.72 15.35 9.20
CA VAL A 79 -3.16 15.15 8.95
C VAL A 79 -3.51 15.49 7.50
N ALA A 80 -3.03 16.62 6.98
CA ALA A 80 -3.25 17.00 5.58
C ALA A 80 -2.72 15.95 4.61
N LEU A 81 -1.50 15.43 4.83
CA LEU A 81 -0.93 14.34 4.04
C LEU A 81 -1.75 13.05 4.12
N ALA A 82 -2.21 12.69 5.31
CA ALA A 82 -3.05 11.51 5.50
C ALA A 82 -4.42 11.66 4.82
N SER A 83 -5.02 12.85 4.87
CA SER A 83 -6.26 13.16 4.17
C SER A 83 -6.07 13.11 2.64
N THR A 84 -4.96 13.62 2.14
CA THR A 84 -4.59 13.52 0.71
C THR A 84 -4.51 12.07 0.25
N TYR A 85 -3.95 11.18 1.07
CA TYR A 85 -3.91 9.75 0.78
C TYR A 85 -5.31 9.14 0.71
N ALA A 86 -6.15 9.42 1.71
CA ALA A 86 -7.51 8.90 1.80
C ALA A 86 -8.45 9.43 0.70
N LEU A 87 -8.21 10.65 0.23
CA LEU A 87 -8.94 11.29 -0.86
C LEU A 87 -8.19 11.22 -2.19
N SER A 88 -7.30 10.23 -2.34
CA SER A 88 -6.59 10.02 -3.60
C SER A 88 -7.58 9.63 -4.72
N GLY A 89 -7.21 9.94 -5.95
CA GLY A 89 -8.02 9.59 -7.12
C GLY A 89 -8.32 8.10 -7.24
N TYR A 90 -7.43 7.24 -6.73
CA TYR A 90 -7.70 5.81 -6.65
C TYR A 90 -8.89 5.50 -5.73
N VAL A 91 -8.91 6.06 -4.51
CA VAL A 91 -9.99 5.83 -3.54
C VAL A 91 -11.32 6.37 -4.05
N LEU A 92 -11.30 7.57 -4.66
CA LEU A 92 -12.52 8.20 -5.19
C LEU A 92 -12.98 7.56 -6.50
N GLY A 93 -12.06 7.24 -7.40
CA GLY A 93 -12.38 6.69 -8.72
C GLY A 93 -12.84 5.24 -8.68
N TYR A 94 -12.32 4.44 -7.74
CA TYR A 94 -12.72 3.04 -7.56
C TYR A 94 -13.69 2.83 -6.38
N ALA A 95 -14.52 3.82 -6.08
CA ALA A 95 -15.54 3.73 -5.03
C ALA A 95 -16.48 2.53 -5.19
N SER A 96 -16.80 2.14 -6.44
CA SER A 96 -17.59 0.95 -6.76
C SER A 96 -16.91 -0.37 -6.38
N ASN A 97 -15.57 -0.40 -6.34
CA ASN A 97 -14.77 -1.57 -5.98
C ASN A 97 -14.35 -1.50 -4.50
N ILE A 98 -15.33 -1.41 -3.61
CA ILE A 98 -15.14 -1.17 -2.17
C ILE A 98 -14.23 -2.22 -1.50
N MET A 99 -14.16 -3.44 -2.05
CA MET A 99 -13.30 -4.52 -1.57
C MET A 99 -11.80 -4.22 -1.76
N TRP A 100 -11.43 -3.35 -2.70
CA TRP A 100 -10.02 -2.99 -2.92
C TRP A 100 -9.51 -2.00 -1.89
N LEU A 101 -10.40 -1.25 -1.24
CA LEU A 101 -10.02 -0.28 -0.21
C LEU A 101 -9.38 -0.92 1.03
N ASP A 102 -9.63 -2.20 1.28
CA ASP A 102 -8.95 -2.93 2.36
C ASP A 102 -7.44 -3.00 2.15
N GLY A 103 -7.00 -3.21 0.90
CA GLY A 103 -5.58 -3.12 0.55
C GLY A 103 -5.01 -1.72 0.78
N VAL A 104 -5.78 -0.68 0.44
CA VAL A 104 -5.38 0.73 0.66
C VAL A 104 -5.26 1.03 2.16
N ILE A 105 -6.14 0.49 2.99
CA ILE A 105 -6.06 0.62 4.47
C ILE A 105 -4.81 -0.09 5.00
N MET A 106 -4.48 -1.29 4.51
CA MET A 106 -3.37 -2.09 5.02
C MET A 106 -1.99 -1.63 4.51
N LEU A 107 -1.91 -0.98 3.35
CA LEU A 107 -0.66 -0.55 2.73
C LEU A 107 0.20 0.34 3.64
N PRO A 108 -0.31 1.40 4.29
CA PRO A 108 0.49 2.21 5.21
C PRO A 108 0.95 1.44 6.44
N LEU A 109 0.14 0.49 6.94
CA LEU A 109 0.52 -0.34 8.09
C LEU A 109 1.65 -1.31 7.73
N ALA A 110 1.61 -1.91 6.54
CA ALA A 110 2.67 -2.77 6.03
C ALA A 110 3.97 -1.98 5.82
N ALA A 111 3.89 -0.77 5.26
CA ALA A 111 5.03 0.14 5.14
C ALA A 111 5.62 0.50 6.51
N LEU A 112 4.78 0.82 7.49
CA LEU A 112 5.24 1.09 8.87
C LEU A 112 5.88 -0.15 9.49
N GLY A 113 5.33 -1.35 9.23
CA GLY A 113 5.89 -2.63 9.67
C GLY A 113 7.28 -2.87 9.09
N ALA A 114 7.46 -2.68 7.79
CA ALA A 114 8.75 -2.79 7.10
C ALA A 114 9.77 -1.76 7.65
N TYR A 115 9.35 -0.50 7.83
CA TYR A 115 10.17 0.54 8.45
C TYR A 115 10.62 0.15 9.88
N ARG A 116 9.69 -0.33 10.73
CA ARG A 116 10.01 -0.76 12.10
C ARG A 116 10.92 -1.99 12.13
N LEU A 117 10.79 -2.90 11.20
CA LEU A 117 11.68 -4.06 11.08
C LEU A 117 13.11 -3.61 10.78
N VAL A 118 13.29 -2.68 9.86
CA VAL A 118 14.62 -2.13 9.52
C VAL A 118 15.20 -1.35 10.70
N GLN A 119 14.43 -0.46 11.33
CA GLN A 119 14.93 0.46 12.36
C GLN A 119 14.99 -0.16 13.76
N ARG A 120 14.01 -0.97 14.12
CA ARG A 120 13.79 -1.47 15.48
C ARG A 120 13.84 -3.00 15.59
N ARG A 121 14.02 -3.72 14.49
CA ARG A 121 13.96 -5.18 14.38
C ARG A 121 12.63 -5.79 14.82
N SER A 122 11.54 -5.02 14.80
CA SER A 122 10.20 -5.50 15.16
C SER A 122 9.49 -6.07 13.93
N CYS A 123 9.18 -7.37 13.98
CA CYS A 123 8.54 -8.10 12.88
C CYS A 123 7.01 -8.10 12.98
N ALA A 124 6.46 -7.94 14.20
CA ALA A 124 5.04 -8.15 14.47
C ALA A 124 4.11 -7.25 13.61
N GLY A 125 4.48 -5.97 13.43
CA GLY A 125 3.66 -5.04 12.63
C GLY A 125 3.61 -5.43 11.16
N LEU A 126 4.73 -5.87 10.58
CA LEU A 126 4.78 -6.33 9.20
C LEU A 126 3.99 -7.63 9.03
N PHE A 127 4.22 -8.60 9.93
CA PHE A 127 3.48 -9.86 9.94
C PHE A 127 1.97 -9.63 9.98
N ALA A 128 1.49 -8.88 10.97
CA ALA A 128 0.06 -8.64 11.17
C ALA A 128 -0.58 -7.91 9.98
N SER A 129 0.08 -6.86 9.46
CA SER A 129 -0.48 -6.07 8.36
C SER A 129 -0.50 -6.83 7.03
N CYS A 130 0.54 -7.61 6.71
CA CYS A 130 0.56 -8.41 5.48
C CYS A 130 -0.42 -9.58 5.57
N THR A 131 -0.49 -10.28 6.72
CA THR A 131 -1.49 -11.34 6.95
C THR A 131 -2.91 -10.79 6.82
N ALA A 132 -3.22 -9.68 7.49
CA ALA A 132 -4.54 -9.06 7.42
C ALA A 132 -4.88 -8.61 6.00
N ALA A 133 -3.93 -8.00 5.28
CA ALA A 133 -4.14 -7.58 3.89
C ALA A 133 -4.56 -8.75 3.00
N VAL A 134 -3.87 -9.90 3.10
CA VAL A 134 -4.17 -11.10 2.31
C VAL A 134 -5.48 -11.74 2.75
N LEU A 135 -5.78 -11.79 4.06
CA LEU A 135 -7.02 -12.35 4.58
C LEU A 135 -8.25 -11.53 4.17
N PHE A 136 -8.15 -10.19 4.15
CA PHE A 136 -9.28 -9.31 3.82
C PHE A 136 -9.59 -9.30 2.33
N ASN A 137 -8.56 -9.32 1.50
CA ASN A 137 -8.68 -9.45 0.05
C ASN A 137 -7.36 -10.00 -0.51
N TRP A 138 -7.36 -11.23 -0.99
CA TRP A 138 -6.15 -11.89 -1.47
C TRP A 138 -5.50 -11.13 -2.63
N TYR A 139 -6.27 -10.51 -3.53
CA TYR A 139 -5.77 -9.82 -4.72
C TYR A 139 -5.04 -8.52 -4.36
N THR A 140 -5.67 -7.64 -3.59
CA THR A 140 -5.01 -6.40 -3.13
C THR A 140 -3.95 -6.68 -2.06
N GLY A 141 -4.13 -7.73 -1.25
CA GLY A 141 -3.13 -8.22 -0.30
C GLY A 141 -1.83 -8.65 -0.97
N TYR A 142 -1.92 -9.35 -2.10
CA TYR A 142 -0.75 -9.66 -2.92
C TYR A 142 0.00 -8.39 -3.35
N MET A 143 -0.69 -7.36 -3.82
CA MET A 143 -0.09 -6.07 -4.20
C MET A 143 0.58 -5.39 -3.01
N VAL A 144 -0.04 -5.41 -1.81
CA VAL A 144 0.54 -4.89 -0.57
C VAL A 144 1.82 -5.63 -0.21
N CYS A 145 1.86 -6.96 -0.37
CA CYS A 145 3.07 -7.76 -0.12
C CYS A 145 4.19 -7.39 -1.09
N LEU A 146 3.91 -7.27 -2.39
CA LEU A 146 4.90 -6.84 -3.40
C LEU A 146 5.45 -5.44 -3.09
N PHE A 147 4.57 -4.49 -2.81
CA PHE A 147 4.99 -3.15 -2.41
C PHE A 147 5.87 -3.19 -1.16
N SER A 148 5.54 -4.02 -0.18
CA SER A 148 6.31 -4.17 1.06
C SER A 148 7.74 -4.65 0.80
N VAL A 149 7.94 -5.53 -0.19
CA VAL A 149 9.28 -5.97 -0.63
C VAL A 149 10.07 -4.80 -1.20
N LEU A 150 9.49 -4.06 -2.13
CA LEU A 150 10.15 -2.90 -2.75
C LEU A 150 10.48 -1.82 -1.72
N TYR A 151 9.52 -1.52 -0.86
CA TYR A 151 9.68 -0.52 0.19
C TYR A 151 10.72 -0.94 1.23
N PHE A 152 10.79 -2.23 1.59
CA PHE A 152 11.81 -2.77 2.49
C PHE A 152 13.22 -2.55 1.92
N PHE A 153 13.46 -2.86 0.65
CA PHE A 153 14.76 -2.63 0.02
C PHE A 153 15.12 -1.15 -0.04
N CYS A 154 14.14 -0.28 -0.29
CA CYS A 154 14.32 1.17 -0.24
C CYS A 154 14.76 1.62 1.16
N GLU A 155 14.10 1.16 2.23
CA GLU A 155 14.47 1.50 3.61
C GLU A 155 15.82 0.90 4.02
N LEU A 156 16.12 -0.32 3.58
CA LEU A 156 17.42 -0.97 3.83
C LEU A 156 18.58 -0.24 3.14
N ALA A 157 18.36 0.28 1.93
CA ALA A 157 19.35 1.09 1.21
C ALA A 157 19.62 2.41 1.92
N ARG A 158 18.61 3.01 2.56
CA ARG A 158 18.70 4.27 3.32
C ARG A 158 19.34 4.08 4.69
N ALA A 159 19.27 2.88 5.27
CA ALA A 159 19.79 2.58 6.62
C ALA A 159 21.29 2.27 6.60
N GLU A 160 22.12 3.32 6.65
CA GLU A 160 23.59 3.17 6.65
C GLU A 160 24.11 2.44 7.89
N GLN A 161 23.48 2.64 9.04
CA GLN A 161 23.85 2.01 10.31
C GLN A 161 23.74 0.47 10.30
N LEU A 162 23.09 -0.11 9.30
CA LEU A 162 22.92 -1.56 9.17
C LEU A 162 23.95 -2.23 8.25
N ARG A 163 25.00 -1.52 7.82
CA ARG A 163 25.93 -2.01 6.79
C ARG A 163 26.51 -3.41 7.08
N GLY A 164 26.81 -3.74 8.34
CA GLY A 164 27.29 -5.06 8.74
C GLY A 164 26.21 -6.09 9.11
N ARG A 165 24.92 -5.69 9.12
CA ARG A 165 23.80 -6.53 9.57
C ARG A 165 22.67 -6.68 8.54
N ARG A 166 22.93 -6.27 7.30
CA ARG A 166 21.92 -6.28 6.21
C ARG A 166 21.36 -7.67 5.95
N LEU A 167 22.25 -8.69 5.88
CA LEU A 167 21.84 -10.07 5.62
C LEU A 167 20.85 -10.58 6.70
N GLY A 168 21.17 -10.38 7.97
CA GLY A 168 20.27 -10.77 9.06
C GLY A 168 18.93 -10.03 9.05
N THR A 169 18.90 -8.78 8.55
CA THR A 169 17.66 -8.03 8.39
C THR A 169 16.86 -8.55 7.21
N CYS A 170 17.51 -8.93 6.11
CA CYS A 170 16.86 -9.58 4.96
C CYS A 170 16.27 -10.94 5.35
N VAL A 171 17.01 -11.76 6.09
CA VAL A 171 16.51 -13.06 6.57
C VAL A 171 15.26 -12.89 7.45
N ARG A 172 15.29 -11.92 8.37
CA ARG A 172 14.10 -11.61 9.20
C ARG A 172 12.92 -11.15 8.38
N PHE A 173 13.15 -10.28 7.40
CA PHE A 173 12.10 -9.84 6.50
C PHE A 173 11.50 -11.02 5.74
N ALA A 174 12.34 -11.83 5.10
CA ALA A 174 11.91 -13.01 4.36
C ALA A 174 11.12 -14.00 5.24
N ALA A 175 11.65 -14.30 6.44
CA ALA A 175 10.95 -15.16 7.39
C ALA A 175 9.59 -14.58 7.81
N THR A 176 9.52 -13.26 8.05
CA THR A 176 8.26 -12.59 8.42
C THR A 176 7.24 -12.66 7.28
N MET A 177 7.67 -12.42 6.04
CA MET A 177 6.79 -12.52 4.87
C MET A 177 6.31 -13.95 4.62
N LEU A 178 7.20 -14.94 4.74
CA LEU A 178 6.84 -16.36 4.62
C LEU A 178 5.84 -16.78 5.71
N LEU A 179 6.04 -16.34 6.95
CA LEU A 179 5.09 -16.59 8.03
C LEU A 179 3.74 -15.90 7.78
N ALA A 180 3.73 -14.67 7.23
CA ALA A 180 2.50 -13.95 6.91
C ALA A 180 1.71 -14.68 5.79
N VAL A 181 2.39 -15.13 4.74
CA VAL A 181 1.80 -15.94 3.67
C VAL A 181 1.33 -17.28 4.24
N GLY A 182 2.15 -17.95 5.06
CA GLY A 182 1.80 -19.21 5.72
C GLY A 182 0.55 -19.09 6.59
N ALA A 183 0.43 -18.05 7.38
CA ALA A 183 -0.77 -17.78 8.19
C ALA A 183 -2.01 -17.50 7.32
N SER A 184 -1.81 -16.99 6.11
CA SER A 184 -2.90 -16.70 5.17
C SER A 184 -3.29 -17.89 4.29
N LEU A 185 -2.58 -19.04 4.37
CA LEU A 185 -2.88 -20.24 3.57
C LEU A 185 -4.28 -20.78 3.80
N VAL A 186 -4.88 -20.53 4.95
CA VAL A 186 -6.27 -20.89 5.25
C VAL A 186 -7.25 -20.30 4.22
N VAL A 187 -6.94 -19.14 3.67
CA VAL A 187 -7.73 -18.49 2.61
C VAL A 187 -7.08 -18.69 1.24
N LEU A 188 -5.76 -18.58 1.14
CA LEU A 188 -5.04 -18.67 -0.14
C LEU A 188 -5.13 -20.05 -0.77
N LEU A 189 -4.99 -21.13 0.01
CA LEU A 189 -4.96 -22.48 -0.54
C LEU A 189 -6.29 -22.89 -1.18
N PRO A 190 -7.46 -22.76 -0.50
CA PRO A 190 -8.75 -23.05 -1.14
C PRO A 190 -9.04 -22.12 -2.32
N THR A 191 -8.58 -20.86 -2.25
CA THR A 191 -8.74 -19.91 -3.37
C THR A 191 -7.93 -20.36 -4.58
N ALA A 192 -6.66 -20.73 -4.40
CA ALA A 192 -5.79 -21.21 -5.45
C ALA A 192 -6.34 -22.51 -6.09
N LEU A 193 -6.76 -23.48 -5.28
CA LEU A 193 -7.37 -24.71 -5.76
C LEU A 193 -8.67 -24.45 -6.55
N SER A 194 -9.48 -23.50 -6.10
CA SER A 194 -10.70 -23.08 -6.79
C SER A 194 -10.41 -22.41 -8.15
N LEU A 195 -9.34 -21.65 -8.24
CA LEU A 195 -8.89 -21.00 -9.48
C LEU A 195 -8.30 -22.02 -10.47
N LEU A 196 -7.50 -22.96 -9.97
CA LEU A 196 -6.89 -24.03 -10.80
C LEU A 196 -7.94 -25.01 -11.35
N GLY A 197 -8.98 -25.30 -10.59
CA GLY A 197 -10.09 -26.16 -11.01
C GLY A 197 -11.16 -25.47 -11.86
N GLY A 198 -11.08 -24.14 -12.03
CA GLY A 198 -12.03 -23.37 -12.84
C GLY A 198 -11.62 -23.26 -14.32
N LYS A 199 -12.46 -22.59 -15.13
CA LYS A 199 -12.22 -22.36 -16.57
C LYS A 199 -10.92 -21.58 -16.92
N GLY A 200 -10.19 -21.08 -15.90
CA GLY A 200 -8.89 -20.43 -16.04
C GLY A 200 -7.68 -21.36 -15.84
N GLY A 201 -7.89 -22.68 -15.76
CA GLY A 201 -6.87 -23.70 -15.49
C GLY A 201 -5.90 -24.01 -16.63
N GLY A 202 -5.74 -23.14 -17.60
CA GLY A 202 -4.53 -23.09 -18.40
C GLY A 202 -3.41 -22.52 -17.53
N LEU A 203 -2.38 -23.32 -17.24
CA LEU A 203 -1.09 -22.77 -16.80
C LEU A 203 -0.80 -21.56 -17.68
N VAL A 204 -0.73 -20.38 -17.09
CA VAL A 204 -0.28 -19.18 -17.80
C VAL A 204 1.11 -19.52 -18.28
N GLY A 205 1.23 -19.93 -19.54
CA GLY A 205 2.50 -20.33 -20.13
C GLY A 205 3.46 -19.14 -20.07
N LEU A 206 4.75 -19.41 -19.97
CA LEU A 206 5.76 -18.34 -19.99
C LEU A 206 5.56 -17.40 -21.20
N SER A 207 5.03 -17.93 -22.33
CA SER A 207 4.66 -17.18 -23.52
C SER A 207 3.57 -16.14 -23.28
N SER A 208 2.52 -16.48 -22.53
CA SER A 208 1.44 -15.52 -22.21
C SER A 208 1.86 -14.49 -21.17
N LEU A 209 2.81 -14.82 -20.29
CA LEU A 209 3.48 -13.83 -19.44
C LEU A 209 4.32 -12.86 -20.27
N VAL A 210 5.06 -13.35 -21.27
CA VAL A 210 5.86 -12.50 -22.16
C VAL A 210 4.95 -11.64 -23.05
N GLU A 211 3.83 -12.17 -23.53
CA GLU A 211 2.82 -11.38 -24.26
C GLU A 211 2.14 -10.31 -23.36
N SER A 212 1.89 -10.63 -22.09
CA SER A 212 1.37 -9.64 -21.13
C SER A 212 2.41 -8.59 -20.70
N LEU A 213 3.70 -8.88 -20.86
CA LEU A 213 4.80 -7.94 -20.70
C LEU A 213 5.02 -7.06 -21.95
N GLY A 214 4.31 -7.31 -23.05
CA GLY A 214 4.27 -6.41 -24.19
C GLY A 214 3.72 -5.05 -23.76
N LEU A 215 4.35 -3.97 -24.24
CA LEU A 215 3.92 -2.60 -24.00
C LEU A 215 2.45 -2.43 -24.40
N SER A 216 1.54 -2.70 -23.49
CA SER A 216 0.10 -2.61 -23.75
C SER A 216 -0.39 -1.17 -23.90
N HIS A 217 0.45 -0.20 -23.54
CA HIS A 217 0.13 1.23 -23.58
C HIS A 217 1.22 2.02 -24.30
N ASN A 218 0.80 3.00 -25.08
CA ASN A 218 1.73 3.90 -25.74
C ASN A 218 2.54 4.68 -24.70
N PRO A 219 3.89 4.55 -24.65
CA PRO A 219 4.72 5.24 -23.66
C PRO A 219 4.59 6.77 -23.74
N LEU A 220 4.17 7.32 -24.90
CA LEU A 220 3.88 8.75 -25.05
C LEU A 220 2.60 9.18 -24.32
N ALA A 221 1.77 8.24 -23.88
CA ALA A 221 0.58 8.52 -23.06
C ALA A 221 0.90 8.64 -21.56
N VAL A 222 2.13 8.32 -21.13
CA VAL A 222 2.54 8.40 -19.71
C VAL A 222 2.26 9.78 -19.08
N PRO A 223 2.50 10.94 -19.75
CA PRO A 223 2.12 12.23 -19.18
C PRO A 223 0.62 12.36 -18.89
N ASN A 224 -0.24 11.72 -19.66
CA ASN A 224 -1.69 11.75 -19.47
C ASN A 224 -2.13 11.01 -18.18
N LEU A 225 -1.31 10.06 -17.69
CA LEU A 225 -1.56 9.36 -16.42
C LEU A 225 -1.52 10.32 -15.22
N PHE A 226 -0.80 11.43 -15.34
CA PHE A 226 -0.64 12.42 -14.27
C PHE A 226 -1.60 13.61 -14.43
N CYS A 227 -2.46 13.62 -15.45
CA CYS A 227 -3.41 14.69 -15.67
C CYS A 227 -4.46 14.74 -14.55
N ILE A 228 -4.59 15.90 -13.91
CA ILE A 228 -5.61 16.17 -12.91
C ILE A 228 -6.97 16.21 -13.62
N GLY A 229 -7.94 15.42 -13.13
CA GLY A 229 -9.33 15.47 -13.62
C GLY A 229 -9.74 14.33 -14.57
N THR A 230 -8.85 13.41 -14.93
CA THR A 230 -9.25 12.20 -15.63
C THR A 230 -9.84 11.19 -14.63
N LEU A 231 -11.15 10.94 -14.75
CA LEU A 231 -11.79 9.88 -13.95
C LEU A 231 -11.45 8.51 -14.55
N PRO A 232 -11.13 7.49 -13.73
CA PRO A 232 -10.98 6.13 -14.20
C PRO A 232 -12.26 5.68 -14.94
N GLY A 233 -12.13 5.16 -16.14
CA GLY A 233 -13.27 4.64 -16.92
C GLY A 233 -13.94 5.63 -17.88
N VAL A 234 -13.54 6.90 -17.93
CA VAL A 234 -14.13 7.91 -18.84
C VAL A 234 -13.23 8.22 -20.05
N ASN A 235 -12.14 7.49 -20.22
CA ASN A 235 -11.26 7.71 -21.37
C ASN A 235 -11.84 7.06 -22.63
N PRO A 236 -12.12 7.83 -23.70
CA PRO A 236 -12.61 7.29 -24.99
C PRO A 236 -11.58 6.41 -25.72
N HIS A 237 -10.35 6.33 -25.24
CA HIS A 237 -9.24 5.57 -25.85
C HIS A 237 -8.83 4.29 -25.11
N GLY A 238 -9.74 3.69 -24.33
CA GLY A 238 -9.50 2.41 -23.68
C GLY A 238 -8.97 2.51 -22.24
N ASN A 239 -8.73 1.36 -21.64
CA ASN A 239 -8.39 1.16 -20.21
C ASN A 239 -7.01 1.72 -19.80
N THR A 240 -6.74 2.99 -20.01
CA THR A 240 -5.54 3.61 -19.46
C THR A 240 -5.74 3.86 -17.97
N PRO A 241 -4.89 3.28 -17.10
CA PRO A 241 -4.96 3.55 -15.68
C PRO A 241 -4.69 5.04 -15.44
N ALA A 242 -5.61 5.74 -14.80
CA ALA A 242 -5.39 7.14 -14.41
C ALA A 242 -4.75 7.19 -13.03
N ILE A 243 -3.53 7.74 -12.95
CA ILE A 243 -2.90 8.08 -11.67
C ILE A 243 -3.36 9.49 -11.31
N VAL A 244 -4.44 9.59 -10.59
CA VAL A 244 -4.84 10.89 -10.05
C VAL A 244 -4.01 11.17 -8.80
N ILE A 245 -2.88 11.84 -8.98
CA ILE A 245 -2.04 12.31 -7.88
C ILE A 245 -2.53 13.70 -7.49
N SER A 246 -2.71 13.94 -6.19
CA SER A 246 -3.06 15.28 -5.74
C SER A 246 -1.91 16.27 -6.03
N ALA A 247 -2.25 17.49 -6.38
CA ALA A 247 -1.27 18.57 -6.57
C ALA A 247 -0.33 18.73 -5.36
N PHE A 248 -0.87 18.51 -4.16
CA PHE A 248 -0.09 18.57 -2.92
C PHE A 248 1.01 17.48 -2.85
N ALA A 249 0.72 16.27 -3.34
CA ALA A 249 1.70 15.18 -3.40
C ALA A 249 2.77 15.47 -4.46
N LEU A 250 2.41 16.05 -5.61
CA LEU A 250 3.37 16.47 -6.64
C LEU A 250 4.31 17.56 -6.14
N VAL A 251 3.78 18.57 -5.46
CA VAL A 251 4.60 19.62 -4.82
C VAL A 251 5.53 19.00 -3.77
N GLY A 252 5.01 18.11 -2.92
CA GLY A 252 5.82 17.41 -1.92
C GLY A 252 6.94 16.58 -2.54
N LEU A 253 6.68 15.90 -3.65
CA LEU A 253 7.68 15.13 -4.40
C LEU A 253 8.78 16.04 -4.97
N SER A 254 8.38 17.15 -5.58
CA SER A 254 9.31 18.15 -6.14
C SER A 254 10.20 18.76 -5.06
N VAL A 255 9.61 19.15 -3.93
CA VAL A 255 10.36 19.68 -2.77
C VAL A 255 11.31 18.63 -2.20
N PHE A 256 10.90 17.36 -2.09
CA PHE A 256 11.77 16.29 -1.62
C PHE A 256 13.02 16.13 -2.48
N PHE A 257 12.89 16.12 -3.81
CA PHE A 257 14.02 15.98 -4.71
C PHE A 257 14.88 17.25 -4.80
N ALA A 258 14.28 18.43 -4.67
CA ALA A 258 14.99 19.70 -4.66
C ALA A 258 15.75 19.95 -3.34
N ASN A 259 15.28 19.40 -2.22
CA ASN A 259 15.86 19.68 -0.90
C ASN A 259 17.28 19.14 -0.76
N GLY A 260 18.27 20.04 -0.59
CA GLY A 260 19.68 19.71 -0.39
C GLY A 260 19.98 18.94 0.91
N ALA A 261 19.14 19.05 1.94
CA ALA A 261 19.30 18.33 3.20
C ALA A 261 19.01 16.83 3.11
N VAL A 262 18.35 16.38 2.04
CA VAL A 262 18.07 14.96 1.81
C VAL A 262 19.28 14.29 1.18
N SER A 263 19.78 13.20 1.77
CA SER A 263 20.93 12.47 1.27
C SER A 263 20.70 11.96 -0.17
N LYS A 264 21.76 11.96 -0.99
CA LYS A 264 21.71 11.46 -2.38
C LYS A 264 21.20 10.01 -2.46
N ARG A 265 21.57 9.17 -1.47
CA ARG A 265 21.09 7.76 -1.39
C ARG A 265 19.58 7.68 -1.13
N ALA A 266 19.06 8.54 -0.26
CA ALA A 266 17.62 8.57 0.00
C ALA A 266 16.85 9.01 -1.25
N LYS A 267 17.33 10.01 -1.98
CA LYS A 267 16.75 10.44 -3.26
C LYS A 267 16.79 9.32 -4.29
N LEU A 268 17.95 8.68 -4.45
CA LEU A 268 18.11 7.57 -5.41
C LEU A 268 17.18 6.40 -5.07
N ALA A 269 17.18 5.93 -3.81
CA ALA A 269 16.31 4.82 -3.40
C ALA A 269 14.82 5.14 -3.57
N SER A 270 14.40 6.37 -3.23
CA SER A 270 13.01 6.80 -3.44
C SER A 270 12.68 6.98 -4.92
N GLY A 271 13.62 7.46 -5.73
CA GLY A 271 13.48 7.60 -7.19
C GLY A 271 13.33 6.24 -7.88
N ILE A 272 14.15 5.25 -7.49
CA ILE A 272 14.03 3.87 -8.00
C ILE A 272 12.67 3.28 -7.62
N LEU A 273 12.25 3.41 -6.35
CA LEU A 273 10.94 2.92 -5.92
C LEU A 273 9.82 3.56 -6.74
N PHE A 274 9.86 4.87 -6.94
CA PHE A 274 8.88 5.59 -7.75
C PHE A 274 8.92 5.13 -9.22
N ALA A 275 10.10 4.99 -9.81
CA ALA A 275 10.25 4.52 -11.19
C ALA A 275 9.72 3.10 -11.39
N VAL A 276 10.01 2.17 -10.46
CA VAL A 276 9.47 0.80 -10.52
C VAL A 276 7.97 0.79 -10.38
N MET A 277 7.40 1.61 -9.47
CA MET A 277 5.95 1.72 -9.31
C MET A 277 5.30 2.36 -10.55
N ALA A 278 5.92 3.38 -11.13
CA ALA A 278 5.43 4.01 -12.35
C ALA A 278 5.53 3.08 -13.57
N SER A 279 6.61 2.28 -13.68
CA SER A 279 6.75 1.32 -14.77
C SER A 279 5.70 0.24 -14.74
N SER A 280 5.23 -0.19 -13.56
CA SER A 280 4.14 -1.18 -13.44
C SER A 280 2.79 -0.71 -14.00
N LEU A 281 2.67 0.56 -14.38
CA LEU A 281 1.49 1.13 -15.02
C LEU A 281 1.59 1.13 -16.55
N ILE A 282 2.79 0.88 -17.08
CA ILE A 282 3.07 0.82 -18.52
C ILE A 282 2.92 -0.64 -19.02
N PHE A 283 3.16 -1.60 -18.15
CA PHE A 283 3.02 -3.03 -18.39
C PHE A 283 1.72 -3.57 -17.76
#